data_9c4ded0169e6af911d47ad862d72d09f
#
_entry.id   9c4ded0169e6af911d47ad862d72d09f
#
_cell.length_a   1.000
_cell.length_b   1.000
_cell.length_c   1.000
_cell.angle_alpha   90.00
_cell.angle_beta   90.00
_cell.angle_gamma   90.00
#
_symmetry.space_group_name_H-M   'P 1'
#
loop_
_entity.id
_entity.type
_entity.pdbx_description
1 polymer ?
#
loop_
_entity_poly.entity_id
_entity_poly.type
_entity_poly.pdbx_seq_one_letter_code
_entity_poly.pdbx_strand_id
1 'polypeptide(L)'
;MKLTVDDILHYPEFSGLHLLAGAGGVSNQVSSCGILDYEYDKTLKNKYTKLSFIPNQLILSSLQYAKEAPGCLIDAIRLLHHKQCSCLVIKNVYGLPLAPHILRYADSANFPIIVIRSSEQYFERIIVNVYKRLQSLHDFDKFEQLVATILALPEHDPRQKELQLEINPCLQPDIFCMYFRALHPVSADEYQKLEETATAANLLTSYSTLLRYKNGFIYIHSSYNFKNAKASDLAAEILTGPLQACAGAYCIGVSSIHYRERKIKLCLEEAIYSSYFAAPDQGLFRTYESLGINSILLPYCREPAMQHFANTILNPLRDYDSENHTSLLETASAFVRAGGSIAATAEGLQQHPNTIRYRLKQIGTLLALDAFRPEGYETLSLALRIDQCSHIEL
;
A
#
# COMPACT_ATOMS: atom_id res chain seq x y z
N MET A 1 4.79 -0.46 8.63
CA MET A 1 3.61 -1.12 9.28
C MET A 1 4.02 -1.78 10.59
N LYS A 2 3.06 -1.98 11.54
CA LYS A 2 3.36 -2.61 12.83
C LYS A 2 2.47 -3.84 12.99
N LEU A 3 3.05 -4.95 13.42
CA LEU A 3 2.27 -6.14 13.78
C LEU A 3 1.57 -5.90 15.11
N THR A 4 0.27 -6.14 15.17
CA THR A 4 -0.52 -6.02 16.41
C THR A 4 -1.03 -7.37 16.88
N VAL A 5 -1.51 -7.42 18.13
CA VAL A 5 -2.17 -8.63 18.66
C VAL A 5 -3.44 -8.94 17.87
N ASP A 6 -4.16 -7.92 17.40
CA ASP A 6 -5.35 -8.09 16.57
C ASP A 6 -5.03 -8.77 15.23
N ASP A 7 -3.97 -8.34 14.55
CA ASP A 7 -3.49 -8.98 13.33
C ASP A 7 -3.22 -10.47 13.57
N ILE A 8 -2.51 -10.81 14.67
CA ILE A 8 -2.18 -12.21 15.02
C ILE A 8 -3.45 -13.04 15.24
N LEU A 9 -4.47 -12.48 15.87
CA LEU A 9 -5.74 -13.20 16.10
C LEU A 9 -6.53 -13.48 14.82
N HIS A 10 -6.30 -12.70 13.75
CA HIS A 10 -7.02 -12.82 12.48
C HIS A 10 -6.25 -13.61 11.40
N TYR A 11 -4.95 -13.79 11.53
CA TYR A 11 -4.19 -14.56 10.54
C TYR A 11 -4.49 -16.07 10.59
N PRO A 12 -4.69 -16.73 9.43
CA PRO A 12 -5.05 -18.14 9.34
C PRO A 12 -4.10 -19.09 10.08
N GLU A 13 -2.80 -18.81 10.06
CA GLU A 13 -1.79 -19.62 10.73
C GLU A 13 -1.86 -19.59 12.27
N PHE A 14 -2.64 -18.65 12.82
CA PHE A 14 -2.90 -18.52 14.25
C PHE A 14 -4.35 -18.85 14.62
N SER A 15 -5.11 -19.50 13.76
CA SER A 15 -6.53 -19.84 13.96
C SER A 15 -6.84 -20.62 15.25
N GLY A 16 -5.82 -21.27 15.86
CA GLY A 16 -5.94 -21.93 17.15
C GLY A 16 -5.81 -21.03 18.37
N LEU A 17 -5.55 -19.73 18.19
CA LEU A 17 -5.45 -18.73 19.25
C LEU A 17 -6.80 -18.07 19.50
N HIS A 18 -7.22 -18.01 20.76
CA HIS A 18 -8.50 -17.41 21.13
C HIS A 18 -8.32 -16.40 22.26
N LEU A 19 -8.79 -15.18 22.05
CA LEU A 19 -8.80 -14.15 23.09
C LEU A 19 -9.75 -14.56 24.22
N LEU A 20 -9.25 -14.51 25.45
CA LEU A 20 -10.00 -14.84 26.64
C LEU A 20 -10.40 -13.60 27.46
N ALA A 21 -9.49 -12.62 27.56
CA ALA A 21 -9.70 -11.37 28.28
C ALA A 21 -8.77 -10.28 27.74
N GLY A 22 -8.95 -9.03 28.14
CA GLY A 22 -8.08 -7.92 27.77
C GLY A 22 -8.33 -7.39 26.36
N ALA A 23 -9.58 -7.45 25.86
CA ALA A 23 -9.92 -7.03 24.50
C ALA A 23 -9.52 -5.57 24.16
N GLY A 24 -9.46 -4.67 25.14
CA GLY A 24 -9.00 -3.29 24.92
C GLY A 24 -7.52 -3.16 24.53
N GLY A 25 -6.72 -4.23 24.67
CA GLY A 25 -5.30 -4.24 24.32
C GLY A 25 -4.95 -4.96 23.03
N VAL A 26 -5.93 -5.34 22.18
CA VAL A 26 -5.65 -6.04 20.92
C VAL A 26 -4.84 -5.19 19.93
N SER A 27 -4.86 -3.87 20.08
CA SER A 27 -4.04 -2.93 19.29
C SER A 27 -2.58 -2.86 19.77
N ASN A 28 -2.20 -3.56 20.84
CA ASN A 28 -0.81 -3.58 21.31
C ASN A 28 0.12 -4.13 20.20
N GLN A 29 1.23 -3.40 19.99
CA GLN A 29 2.24 -3.79 19.00
C GLN A 29 3.00 -5.04 19.48
N VAL A 30 3.32 -5.94 18.54
CA VAL A 30 4.21 -7.09 18.76
C VAL A 30 5.50 -6.89 17.99
N SER A 31 6.65 -6.92 18.67
CA SER A 31 7.98 -6.77 18.06
C SER A 31 8.88 -7.99 18.24
N SER A 32 8.53 -8.89 19.17
CA SER A 32 9.27 -10.13 19.41
C SER A 32 8.43 -11.11 20.21
N CYS A 33 8.94 -12.33 20.40
CA CYS A 33 8.36 -13.34 21.25
C CYS A 33 9.25 -13.61 22.47
N GLY A 34 8.62 -14.00 23.57
CA GLY A 34 9.29 -14.49 24.77
C GLY A 34 8.56 -15.69 25.35
N ILE A 35 9.22 -16.42 26.26
CA ILE A 35 8.65 -17.57 26.96
C ILE A 35 8.68 -17.25 28.44
N LEU A 36 7.59 -17.54 29.16
CA LEU A 36 7.48 -17.41 30.61
C LEU A 36 7.15 -18.78 31.20
N ASP A 37 8.15 -19.49 31.62
CA ASP A 37 7.99 -20.76 32.40
C ASP A 37 8.98 -20.80 33.56
N TYR A 38 10.27 -21.03 33.31
CA TYR A 38 11.29 -21.14 34.37
C TYR A 38 11.67 -19.78 34.99
N GLU A 39 11.44 -18.67 34.29
CA GLU A 39 11.76 -17.32 34.79
C GLU A 39 10.99 -16.95 36.06
N TYR A 40 9.89 -17.63 36.30
CA TYR A 40 9.04 -17.42 37.47
C TYR A 40 9.20 -18.52 38.54
N ASP A 41 10.14 -19.45 38.36
CA ASP A 41 10.50 -20.44 39.39
C ASP A 41 10.99 -19.75 40.65
N LYS A 42 10.57 -20.26 41.82
CA LYS A 42 10.86 -19.66 43.12
C LYS A 42 12.37 -19.52 43.41
N THR A 43 13.18 -20.42 42.88
CA THR A 43 14.63 -20.44 43.05
C THR A 43 15.37 -19.51 42.13
N LEU A 44 14.79 -19.19 40.97
CA LEU A 44 15.40 -18.42 39.87
C LEU A 44 14.80 -17.03 39.71
N LYS A 45 13.64 -16.75 40.33
CA LYS A 45 12.82 -15.53 40.17
C LYS A 45 13.64 -14.23 40.22
N ASN A 46 14.55 -14.10 41.17
CA ASN A 46 15.34 -12.87 41.35
C ASN A 46 16.44 -12.69 40.31
N LYS A 47 16.85 -13.76 39.60
CA LYS A 47 17.94 -13.73 38.64
C LYS A 47 17.44 -13.33 37.23
N TYR A 48 16.27 -13.80 36.83
CA TYR A 48 15.78 -13.67 35.45
C TYR A 48 14.66 -12.65 35.28
N THR A 49 13.79 -12.42 36.28
CA THR A 49 12.63 -11.50 36.13
C THR A 49 12.99 -10.04 35.85
N LYS A 50 14.20 -9.59 36.23
CA LYS A 50 14.63 -8.20 35.95
C LYS A 50 15.04 -7.95 34.53
N LEU A 51 15.53 -8.95 33.80
CA LEU A 51 16.15 -8.84 32.46
C LEU A 51 15.37 -9.55 31.36
N SER A 52 14.41 -10.44 31.71
CA SER A 52 13.85 -11.41 30.77
C SER A 52 12.76 -10.87 29.85
N PHE A 53 12.07 -9.77 30.19
CA PHE A 53 10.93 -9.28 29.44
C PHE A 53 11.13 -7.83 29.02
N ILE A 54 10.85 -7.55 27.74
CA ILE A 54 10.98 -6.22 27.12
C ILE A 54 9.62 -5.74 26.56
N PRO A 55 9.42 -4.43 26.37
CA PRO A 55 8.21 -3.90 25.79
C PRO A 55 7.88 -4.50 24.41
N ASN A 56 6.60 -4.57 24.11
CA ASN A 56 6.06 -5.09 22.84
C ASN A 56 6.38 -6.56 22.54
N GLN A 57 6.55 -7.36 23.57
CA GLN A 57 6.83 -8.79 23.45
C GLN A 57 5.55 -9.61 23.62
N LEU A 58 5.28 -10.53 22.67
CA LEU A 58 4.28 -11.58 22.83
C LEU A 58 4.87 -12.68 23.71
N ILE A 59 4.24 -12.98 24.84
CA ILE A 59 4.75 -13.95 25.80
C ILE A 59 3.96 -15.25 25.72
N LEU A 60 4.67 -16.35 25.60
CA LEU A 60 4.13 -17.71 25.57
C LEU A 60 4.36 -18.38 26.92
N SER A 61 3.39 -19.14 27.43
CA SER A 61 3.52 -19.87 28.68
C SER A 61 2.71 -21.16 28.70
N SER A 62 3.32 -22.23 29.24
CA SER A 62 2.64 -23.49 29.59
C SER A 62 1.98 -23.44 30.97
N LEU A 63 2.19 -22.37 31.75
CA LEU A 63 1.84 -22.19 33.15
C LEU A 63 2.53 -23.17 34.09
N GLN A 64 3.65 -23.75 33.71
CA GLN A 64 4.39 -24.71 34.56
C GLN A 64 4.71 -24.13 35.93
N TYR A 65 5.13 -22.87 36.01
CA TYR A 65 5.48 -22.18 37.28
C TYR A 65 4.28 -22.02 38.22
N ALA A 66 3.06 -22.05 37.70
CA ALA A 66 1.82 -21.89 38.48
C ALA A 66 1.25 -23.24 38.96
N LYS A 67 1.81 -24.38 38.53
CA LYS A 67 1.30 -25.71 38.87
C LYS A 67 1.20 -25.94 40.36
N GLU A 68 2.24 -25.59 41.11
CA GLU A 68 2.29 -25.78 42.58
C GLU A 68 1.77 -24.57 43.38
N ALA A 69 1.68 -23.41 42.73
CA ALA A 69 1.28 -22.15 43.33
C ALA A 69 0.41 -21.30 42.38
N PRO A 70 -0.87 -21.65 42.22
CA PRO A 70 -1.76 -20.95 41.25
C PRO A 70 -1.87 -19.44 41.50
N GLY A 71 -1.64 -18.97 42.73
CA GLY A 71 -1.61 -17.53 43.03
C GLY A 71 -0.49 -16.74 42.34
N CYS A 72 0.56 -17.42 41.87
CA CYS A 72 1.63 -16.74 41.11
C CYS A 72 1.19 -16.24 39.73
N LEU A 73 0.08 -16.74 39.20
CA LEU A 73 -0.37 -16.37 37.87
C LEU A 73 -0.76 -14.87 37.75
N ILE A 74 -1.45 -14.35 38.74
CA ILE A 74 -1.81 -12.92 38.75
C ILE A 74 -0.58 -12.02 38.86
N ASP A 75 0.42 -12.44 39.66
CA ASP A 75 1.66 -11.68 39.79
C ASP A 75 2.49 -11.69 38.51
N ALA A 76 2.51 -12.83 37.81
CA ALA A 76 3.14 -12.92 36.48
C ALA A 76 2.49 -11.99 35.47
N ILE A 77 1.15 -11.97 35.40
CA ILE A 77 0.41 -11.09 34.49
C ILE A 77 0.66 -9.61 34.83
N ARG A 78 0.68 -9.26 36.11
CA ARG A 78 1.02 -7.88 36.53
C ARG A 78 2.44 -7.49 36.14
N LEU A 79 3.39 -8.41 36.28
CA LEU A 79 4.78 -8.19 35.86
C LEU A 79 4.86 -7.95 34.37
N LEU A 80 4.22 -8.78 33.52
CA LEU A 80 4.23 -8.64 32.09
C LEU A 80 3.58 -7.33 31.63
N HIS A 81 2.43 -6.98 32.23
CA HIS A 81 1.78 -5.71 31.98
C HIS A 81 2.67 -4.51 32.35
N HIS A 82 3.32 -4.55 33.56
CA HIS A 82 4.24 -3.50 33.97
C HIS A 82 5.47 -3.39 33.06
N LYS A 83 5.92 -4.49 32.47
CA LYS A 83 6.99 -4.55 31.48
C LYS A 83 6.54 -4.13 30.08
N GLN A 84 5.26 -3.74 29.92
CA GLN A 84 4.67 -3.34 28.64
C GLN A 84 4.74 -4.43 27.56
N CYS A 85 4.67 -5.72 27.99
CA CYS A 85 4.51 -6.81 27.03
C CYS A 85 3.16 -6.68 26.30
N SER A 86 3.08 -7.21 25.09
CA SER A 86 1.91 -7.04 24.22
C SER A 86 0.73 -7.89 24.65
N CYS A 87 0.98 -9.14 25.02
CA CYS A 87 -0.04 -10.11 25.42
C CYS A 87 0.61 -11.34 26.08
N LEU A 88 -0.24 -12.16 26.70
CA LEU A 88 0.14 -13.49 27.20
C LEU A 88 -0.64 -14.57 26.44
N VAL A 89 0.06 -15.48 25.76
CA VAL A 89 -0.50 -16.64 25.06
C VAL A 89 -0.27 -17.89 25.89
N ILE A 90 -1.34 -18.54 26.29
CA ILE A 90 -1.32 -19.66 27.22
C ILE A 90 -1.63 -20.98 26.53
N LYS A 91 -0.74 -21.95 26.61
CA LYS A 91 -1.04 -23.37 26.37
C LYS A 91 -1.24 -24.05 27.73
N ASN A 92 -2.50 -24.11 28.17
CA ASN A 92 -2.82 -24.60 29.53
C ASN A 92 -2.73 -26.13 29.61
N VAL A 93 -1.50 -26.65 29.60
CA VAL A 93 -1.21 -28.09 29.61
C VAL A 93 -1.68 -28.75 30.90
N TYR A 94 -1.70 -28.02 32.01
CA TYR A 94 -2.00 -28.54 33.35
C TYR A 94 -3.46 -28.35 33.76
N GLY A 95 -4.32 -27.78 32.87
CA GLY A 95 -5.72 -27.55 33.20
C GLY A 95 -5.96 -26.59 34.36
N LEU A 96 -5.05 -25.64 34.60
CA LEU A 96 -5.14 -24.71 35.73
C LEU A 96 -6.32 -23.77 35.54
N PRO A 97 -7.13 -23.51 36.60
CA PRO A 97 -8.25 -22.60 36.48
C PRO A 97 -7.76 -21.15 36.36
N LEU A 98 -8.23 -20.47 35.28
CA LEU A 98 -8.05 -19.02 35.11
C LEU A 98 -9.15 -18.31 35.91
N ALA A 99 -8.86 -17.97 37.16
CA ALA A 99 -9.82 -17.44 38.10
C ALA A 99 -10.43 -16.11 37.63
N PRO A 100 -11.72 -15.80 37.92
CA PRO A 100 -12.40 -14.60 37.46
C PRO A 100 -11.69 -13.27 37.78
N HIS A 101 -10.97 -13.18 38.87
CA HIS A 101 -10.23 -11.97 39.23
C HIS A 101 -9.03 -11.70 38.33
N ILE A 102 -8.42 -12.77 37.75
CA ILE A 102 -7.35 -12.65 36.75
C ILE A 102 -7.86 -12.06 35.47
N LEU A 103 -9.01 -12.56 34.98
CA LEU A 103 -9.63 -12.07 33.75
C LEU A 103 -10.09 -10.62 33.91
N ARG A 104 -10.72 -10.28 35.04
CA ARG A 104 -11.10 -8.89 35.35
C ARG A 104 -9.90 -7.94 35.40
N TYR A 105 -8.77 -8.38 35.95
CA TYR A 105 -7.54 -7.59 35.94
C TYR A 105 -7.06 -7.36 34.48
N ALA A 106 -7.02 -8.41 33.67
CA ALA A 106 -6.61 -8.32 32.28
C ALA A 106 -7.49 -7.34 31.47
N ASP A 107 -8.82 -7.40 31.69
CA ASP A 107 -9.78 -6.48 31.05
C ASP A 107 -9.54 -5.02 31.52
N SER A 108 -9.37 -4.80 32.83
CA SER A 108 -9.13 -3.45 33.37
C SER A 108 -7.78 -2.86 32.96
N ALA A 109 -6.79 -3.72 32.73
CA ALA A 109 -5.43 -3.35 32.33
C ALA A 109 -5.25 -3.27 30.79
N ASN A 110 -6.27 -3.62 30.01
CA ASN A 110 -6.17 -3.77 28.55
C ASN A 110 -4.99 -4.68 28.16
N PHE A 111 -4.80 -5.78 28.91
CA PHE A 111 -3.72 -6.72 28.67
C PHE A 111 -4.28 -8.04 28.12
N PRO A 112 -4.11 -8.34 26.82
CA PRO A 112 -4.69 -9.53 26.20
C PRO A 112 -4.16 -10.83 26.80
N ILE A 113 -5.09 -11.69 27.22
CA ILE A 113 -4.84 -13.08 27.56
C ILE A 113 -5.45 -13.94 26.47
N ILE A 114 -4.62 -14.73 25.81
CA ILE A 114 -4.99 -15.57 24.67
C ILE A 114 -4.74 -17.02 25.07
N VAL A 115 -5.64 -17.93 24.68
CA VAL A 115 -5.49 -19.36 24.94
C VAL A 115 -5.34 -20.14 23.64
N ILE A 116 -4.45 -21.12 23.66
CA ILE A 116 -4.27 -22.09 22.57
C ILE A 116 -5.25 -23.24 22.80
N ARG A 117 -6.22 -23.40 21.90
CA ARG A 117 -7.21 -24.50 21.94
C ARG A 117 -6.84 -25.68 21.06
N SER A 118 -6.02 -25.46 20.04
CA SER A 118 -5.58 -26.52 19.12
C SER A 118 -4.47 -27.36 19.73
N SER A 119 -4.56 -28.66 19.62
CA SER A 119 -3.50 -29.61 19.99
C SER A 119 -2.27 -29.49 19.07
N GLU A 120 -2.48 -29.06 17.84
CA GLU A 120 -1.44 -28.97 16.79
C GLU A 120 -0.64 -27.66 16.81
N GLN A 121 -1.06 -26.68 17.63
CA GLN A 121 -0.32 -25.44 17.82
C GLN A 121 0.72 -25.57 18.94
N TYR A 122 1.99 -25.50 18.55
CA TYR A 122 3.16 -25.50 19.44
C TYR A 122 3.79 -24.12 19.49
N PHE A 123 4.53 -23.83 20.56
CA PHE A 123 5.20 -22.53 20.75
C PHE A 123 6.17 -22.22 19.62
N GLU A 124 6.94 -23.22 19.19
CA GLU A 124 7.89 -23.06 18.08
C GLU A 124 7.22 -22.57 16.81
N ARG A 125 6.06 -23.11 16.48
CA ARG A 125 5.29 -22.71 15.30
C ARG A 125 4.77 -21.29 15.42
N ILE A 126 4.27 -20.90 16.60
CA ILE A 126 3.81 -19.53 16.86
C ILE A 126 4.99 -18.56 16.74
N ILE A 127 6.13 -18.85 17.37
CA ILE A 127 7.33 -18.01 17.31
C ILE A 127 7.78 -17.83 15.85
N VAL A 128 7.94 -18.93 15.12
CA VAL A 128 8.37 -18.88 13.71
C VAL A 128 7.42 -18.05 12.86
N ASN A 129 6.10 -18.22 13.03
CA ASN A 129 5.11 -17.47 12.26
C ASN A 129 5.12 -15.98 12.62
N VAL A 130 5.24 -15.62 13.91
CA VAL A 130 5.35 -14.20 14.32
C VAL A 130 6.61 -13.57 13.71
N TYR A 131 7.77 -14.26 13.78
CA TYR A 131 8.99 -13.71 13.18
C TYR A 131 8.93 -13.63 11.66
N LYS A 132 8.28 -14.55 10.96
CA LYS A 132 8.03 -14.44 9.51
C LYS A 132 7.19 -13.20 9.18
N ARG A 133 6.14 -12.93 9.97
CA ARG A 133 5.31 -11.72 9.78
C ARG A 133 6.09 -10.43 10.06
N LEU A 134 6.89 -10.41 11.13
CA LEU A 134 7.74 -9.27 11.44
C LEU A 134 8.77 -9.01 10.34
N GLN A 135 9.38 -10.05 9.80
CA GLN A 135 10.34 -9.96 8.70
C GLN A 135 9.66 -9.43 7.43
N SER A 136 8.50 -9.98 7.05
CA SER A 136 7.75 -9.50 5.89
C SER A 136 7.41 -8.01 6.01
N LEU A 137 6.97 -7.55 7.18
CA LEU A 137 6.66 -6.14 7.41
C LEU A 137 7.92 -5.26 7.33
N HIS A 138 9.07 -5.74 7.81
CA HIS A 138 10.33 -5.02 7.69
C HIS A 138 10.81 -4.93 6.25
N ASP A 139 10.69 -6.02 5.49
CA ASP A 139 11.05 -6.06 4.08
C ASP A 139 10.15 -5.11 3.27
N PHE A 140 8.84 -5.02 3.59
CA PHE A 140 7.94 -4.05 2.97
C PHE A 140 8.38 -2.61 3.20
N ASP A 141 8.65 -2.23 4.44
CA ASP A 141 9.10 -0.87 4.76
C ASP A 141 10.44 -0.55 4.07
N LYS A 142 11.36 -1.52 4.00
CA LYS A 142 12.64 -1.39 3.31
C LYS A 142 12.44 -1.15 1.81
N PHE A 143 11.67 -1.99 1.13
CA PHE A 143 11.46 -1.88 -0.30
C PHE A 143 10.66 -0.62 -0.68
N GLU A 144 9.67 -0.23 0.13
CA GLU A 144 8.96 1.03 -0.06
C GLU A 144 9.92 2.23 0.01
N GLN A 145 10.84 2.23 1.00
CA GLN A 145 11.86 3.27 1.12
C GLN A 145 12.85 3.27 -0.05
N LEU A 146 13.26 2.09 -0.56
CA LEU A 146 14.14 1.98 -1.72
C LEU A 146 13.48 2.57 -2.97
N VAL A 147 12.23 2.20 -3.24
CA VAL A 147 11.47 2.73 -4.38
C VAL A 147 11.30 4.25 -4.24
N ALA A 148 10.86 4.73 -3.08
CA ALA A 148 10.71 6.17 -2.83
C ALA A 148 12.04 6.94 -3.02
N THR A 149 13.16 6.35 -2.57
CA THR A 149 14.48 6.94 -2.75
C THR A 149 14.86 7.01 -4.23
N ILE A 150 14.64 5.93 -4.99
CA ILE A 150 14.92 5.90 -6.44
C ILE A 150 14.11 6.98 -7.16
N LEU A 151 12.83 7.11 -6.84
CA LEU A 151 11.94 8.11 -7.45
C LEU A 151 12.36 9.55 -7.14
N ALA A 152 12.89 9.80 -5.94
CA ALA A 152 13.36 11.13 -5.53
C ALA A 152 14.72 11.53 -6.12
N LEU A 153 15.54 10.58 -6.59
CA LEU A 153 16.86 10.87 -7.17
C LEU A 153 16.73 11.55 -8.54
N PRO A 154 17.70 12.40 -8.94
CA PRO A 154 17.83 12.87 -10.33
C PRO A 154 17.93 11.70 -11.32
N GLU A 155 17.49 11.91 -12.58
CA GLU A 155 17.42 10.84 -13.60
C GLU A 155 18.76 10.12 -13.85
N HIS A 156 19.87 10.82 -13.74
CA HIS A 156 21.22 10.28 -14.02
C HIS A 156 22.07 10.06 -12.76
N ASP A 157 21.46 10.01 -11.57
CA ASP A 157 22.19 9.78 -10.33
C ASP A 157 22.77 8.35 -10.29
N PRO A 158 24.10 8.17 -10.09
CA PRO A 158 24.73 6.84 -10.09
C PRO A 158 24.22 5.92 -8.98
N ARG A 159 23.70 6.47 -7.88
CA ARG A 159 23.09 5.70 -6.77
C ARG A 159 21.87 4.89 -7.21
N GLN A 160 21.20 5.25 -8.29
CA GLN A 160 20.10 4.47 -8.82
C GLN A 160 20.49 3.02 -9.13
N LYS A 161 21.73 2.82 -9.63
CA LYS A 161 22.26 1.46 -9.90
C LYS A 161 22.50 0.67 -8.62
N GLU A 162 23.01 1.31 -7.57
CA GLU A 162 23.24 0.67 -6.27
C GLU A 162 21.91 0.24 -5.65
N LEU A 163 20.91 1.14 -5.64
CA LEU A 163 19.57 0.85 -5.12
C LEU A 163 18.83 -0.21 -5.95
N GLN A 164 19.03 -0.23 -7.27
CA GLN A 164 18.50 -1.30 -8.12
C GLN A 164 19.07 -2.67 -7.73
N LEU A 165 20.37 -2.76 -7.44
CA LEU A 165 21.00 -4.00 -6.97
C LEU A 165 20.47 -4.43 -5.59
N GLU A 166 20.09 -3.48 -4.74
CA GLU A 166 19.44 -3.80 -3.46
C GLU A 166 18.02 -4.34 -3.65
N ILE A 167 17.29 -3.89 -4.68
CA ILE A 167 15.97 -4.44 -5.02
C ILE A 167 16.13 -5.87 -5.54
N ASN A 168 16.95 -6.06 -6.57
CA ASN A 168 17.24 -7.38 -7.11
C ASN A 168 18.55 -7.34 -7.91
N PRO A 169 19.63 -8.01 -7.43
CA PRO A 169 20.92 -8.01 -8.08
C PRO A 169 20.96 -8.77 -9.41
N CYS A 170 19.94 -9.58 -9.70
CA CYS A 170 19.87 -10.40 -10.91
C CYS A 170 19.09 -9.74 -12.05
N LEU A 171 18.57 -8.51 -11.88
CA LEU A 171 17.84 -7.82 -12.94
C LEU A 171 18.70 -7.67 -14.20
N GLN A 172 18.09 -7.98 -15.33
CA GLN A 172 18.71 -7.91 -16.65
C GLN A 172 18.62 -6.49 -17.24
N PRO A 173 19.39 -6.18 -18.33
CA PRO A 173 19.46 -4.84 -18.87
C PRO A 173 18.14 -4.25 -19.39
N ASP A 174 17.26 -5.09 -19.90
CA ASP A 174 15.97 -4.67 -20.43
C ASP A 174 14.90 -4.89 -19.36
N ILE A 175 14.16 -3.86 -18.99
CA ILE A 175 13.24 -3.85 -17.86
C ILE A 175 11.90 -3.30 -18.29
N PHE A 176 10.81 -3.86 -17.77
CA PHE A 176 9.51 -3.22 -17.72
C PHE A 176 8.84 -3.41 -16.35
N CYS A 177 7.95 -2.49 -16.00
CA CYS A 177 7.26 -2.50 -14.71
C CYS A 177 5.75 -2.48 -14.90
N MET A 178 5.03 -3.11 -13.99
CA MET A 178 3.59 -2.97 -13.81
C MET A 178 3.32 -2.49 -12.38
N TYR A 179 2.44 -1.51 -12.22
CA TYR A 179 1.98 -1.07 -10.91
C TYR A 179 0.49 -1.36 -10.76
N PHE A 180 0.17 -2.15 -9.75
CA PHE A 180 -1.19 -2.54 -9.38
C PHE A 180 -1.64 -1.62 -8.25
N ARG A 181 -2.29 -0.52 -8.57
CA ARG A 181 -2.79 0.44 -7.59
C ARG A 181 -4.17 0.02 -7.10
N ALA A 182 -4.26 -0.33 -5.83
CA ALA A 182 -5.53 -0.68 -5.21
C ALA A 182 -6.41 0.56 -4.95
N LEU A 183 -7.72 0.35 -4.96
CA LEU A 183 -8.72 1.36 -4.61
C LEU A 183 -9.03 1.39 -3.10
N HIS A 184 -8.55 0.40 -2.35
CA HIS A 184 -8.68 0.25 -0.90
C HIS A 184 -7.30 -0.06 -0.28
N PRO A 185 -7.12 0.11 1.03
CA PRO A 185 -5.88 -0.29 1.69
C PRO A 185 -5.57 -1.77 1.49
N VAL A 186 -4.36 -2.07 1.03
CA VAL A 186 -3.92 -3.45 0.77
C VAL A 186 -3.43 -4.09 2.07
N SER A 187 -4.00 -5.24 2.40
CA SER A 187 -3.59 -6.03 3.55
C SER A 187 -2.33 -6.86 3.27
N ALA A 188 -1.66 -7.32 4.34
CA ALA A 188 -0.52 -8.23 4.19
C ALA A 188 -0.93 -9.59 3.58
N ASP A 189 -2.16 -10.04 3.85
CA ASP A 189 -2.69 -11.29 3.30
C ASP A 189 -2.97 -11.20 1.79
N GLU A 190 -3.43 -10.05 1.30
CA GLU A 190 -3.59 -9.82 -0.14
C GLU A 190 -2.24 -9.87 -0.85
N TYR A 191 -1.21 -9.27 -0.25
CA TYR A 191 0.15 -9.35 -0.80
C TYR A 191 0.64 -10.79 -0.85
N GLN A 192 0.52 -11.54 0.25
CA GLN A 192 0.95 -12.94 0.31
C GLN A 192 0.24 -13.80 -0.72
N LYS A 193 -1.07 -13.67 -0.87
CA LYS A 193 -1.86 -14.39 -1.90
C LYS A 193 -1.39 -14.06 -3.31
N LEU A 194 -1.10 -12.79 -3.57
CA LEU A 194 -0.59 -12.36 -4.87
C LEU A 194 0.81 -12.94 -5.13
N GLU A 195 1.69 -12.91 -4.15
CA GLU A 195 3.04 -13.48 -4.21
C GLU A 195 3.00 -15.01 -4.44
N GLU A 196 2.15 -15.72 -3.70
CA GLU A 196 1.93 -17.16 -3.88
C GLU A 196 1.40 -17.47 -5.30
N THR A 197 0.45 -16.68 -5.78
CA THR A 197 -0.11 -16.83 -7.13
C THR A 197 0.94 -16.58 -8.20
N ALA A 198 1.71 -15.51 -8.07
CA ALA A 198 2.79 -15.15 -9.00
C ALA A 198 3.92 -16.19 -8.99
N THR A 199 4.23 -16.76 -7.82
CA THR A 199 5.22 -17.84 -7.66
C THR A 199 4.74 -19.13 -8.32
N ALA A 200 3.51 -19.55 -8.04
CA ALA A 200 2.91 -20.74 -8.64
C ALA A 200 2.82 -20.66 -10.17
N ALA A 201 2.68 -19.46 -10.69
CA ALA A 201 2.64 -19.18 -12.12
C ALA A 201 4.03 -18.99 -12.77
N ASN A 202 5.11 -19.18 -12.03
CA ASN A 202 6.50 -18.92 -12.46
C ASN A 202 6.76 -17.48 -12.95
N LEU A 203 5.99 -16.51 -12.49
CA LEU A 203 6.25 -15.10 -12.76
C LEU A 203 7.41 -14.56 -11.91
N LEU A 204 7.56 -15.06 -10.68
CA LEU A 204 8.68 -14.71 -9.81
C LEU A 204 9.86 -15.62 -10.08
N THR A 205 10.81 -15.10 -10.85
CA THR A 205 12.08 -15.74 -11.20
C THR A 205 13.23 -14.94 -10.60
N SER A 206 14.47 -15.39 -10.83
CA SER A 206 15.64 -14.58 -10.47
C SER A 206 15.68 -13.21 -11.16
N TYR A 207 14.97 -13.05 -12.28
CA TYR A 207 14.98 -11.86 -13.13
C TYR A 207 13.72 -10.99 -12.97
N SER A 208 12.86 -11.33 -12.02
CA SER A 208 11.63 -10.59 -11.73
C SER A 208 11.46 -10.40 -10.23
N THR A 209 10.69 -9.40 -9.85
CA THR A 209 10.48 -9.04 -8.44
C THR A 209 9.08 -8.47 -8.28
N LEU A 210 8.40 -8.87 -7.20
CA LEU A 210 7.15 -8.28 -6.76
C LEU A 210 7.44 -7.49 -5.47
N LEU A 211 7.05 -6.23 -5.44
CA LEU A 211 7.29 -5.33 -4.31
C LEU A 211 5.98 -4.69 -3.88
N ARG A 212 5.80 -4.48 -2.59
CA ARG A 212 4.77 -3.58 -2.10
C ARG A 212 5.26 -2.13 -2.21
N TYR A 213 4.37 -1.25 -2.67
CA TYR A 213 4.64 0.19 -2.71
C TYR A 213 3.34 0.97 -2.51
N LYS A 214 3.33 1.86 -1.50
CA LYS A 214 2.14 2.64 -1.11
C LYS A 214 0.89 1.74 -1.02
N ASN A 215 -0.18 2.11 -1.69
CA ASN A 215 -1.41 1.34 -1.74
C ASN A 215 -1.46 0.42 -2.97
N GLY A 216 -0.43 -0.43 -3.13
CA GLY A 216 -0.37 -1.30 -4.29
C GLY A 216 0.87 -2.17 -4.35
N PHE A 217 1.10 -2.74 -5.54
CA PHE A 217 2.21 -3.65 -5.82
C PHE A 217 2.92 -3.27 -7.09
N ILE A 218 4.23 -3.32 -7.09
CA ILE A 218 5.05 -3.16 -8.29
C ILE A 218 5.57 -4.53 -8.69
N TYR A 219 5.28 -4.95 -9.90
CA TYR A 219 5.92 -6.10 -10.54
C TYR A 219 6.97 -5.59 -11.51
N ILE A 220 8.22 -5.99 -11.29
CA ILE A 220 9.36 -5.68 -12.15
C ILE A 220 9.73 -6.96 -12.88
N HIS A 221 9.80 -6.91 -14.18
CA HIS A 221 10.28 -8.01 -15.01
C HIS A 221 11.42 -7.56 -15.90
N SER A 222 12.46 -8.38 -16.00
CA SER A 222 13.65 -8.06 -16.80
C SER A 222 14.09 -9.23 -17.67
N SER A 223 14.75 -8.90 -18.78
CA SER A 223 15.29 -9.86 -19.74
C SER A 223 16.55 -9.32 -20.38
N TYR A 224 17.37 -10.19 -20.95
CA TYR A 224 18.47 -9.78 -21.81
C TYR A 224 17.98 -9.20 -23.14
N ASN A 225 16.79 -9.57 -23.57
CA ASN A 225 16.28 -9.16 -24.86
C ASN A 225 14.77 -9.36 -24.97
N PHE A 226 14.02 -8.31 -24.86
CA PHE A 226 12.58 -8.30 -25.18
C PHE A 226 12.35 -8.11 -26.69
N LYS A 227 13.10 -8.83 -27.57
CA LYS A 227 13.03 -8.69 -29.03
C LYS A 227 11.62 -8.49 -29.55
N ASN A 228 11.33 -7.28 -30.04
CA ASN A 228 10.05 -6.90 -30.65
C ASN A 228 8.80 -7.08 -29.76
N ALA A 229 8.96 -7.38 -28.46
CA ALA A 229 7.84 -7.43 -27.53
C ALA A 229 7.34 -6.01 -27.28
N LYS A 230 6.02 -5.86 -27.22
CA LYS A 230 5.40 -4.63 -26.72
C LYS A 230 5.07 -4.82 -25.24
N ALA A 231 5.22 -3.78 -24.47
CA ALA A 231 4.84 -3.80 -23.04
C ALA A 231 3.37 -4.19 -22.87
N SER A 232 2.49 -3.76 -23.78
CA SER A 232 1.07 -4.14 -23.83
C SER A 232 0.86 -5.65 -23.95
N ASP A 233 1.64 -6.32 -24.79
CA ASP A 233 1.47 -7.74 -25.07
C ASP A 233 1.93 -8.57 -23.87
N LEU A 234 3.07 -8.21 -23.27
CA LEU A 234 3.58 -8.83 -22.03
C LEU A 234 2.61 -8.65 -20.87
N ALA A 235 2.08 -7.44 -20.69
CA ALA A 235 1.10 -7.16 -19.64
C ALA A 235 -0.22 -7.93 -19.86
N ALA A 236 -0.69 -8.02 -21.11
CA ALA A 236 -1.89 -8.77 -21.46
C ALA A 236 -1.72 -10.27 -21.16
N GLU A 237 -0.57 -10.86 -21.50
CA GLU A 237 -0.26 -12.26 -21.19
C GLU A 237 -0.30 -12.53 -19.69
N ILE A 238 0.32 -11.66 -18.88
CA ILE A 238 0.34 -11.78 -17.43
C ILE A 238 -1.07 -11.67 -16.84
N LEU A 239 -1.88 -10.71 -17.32
CA LEU A 239 -3.19 -10.38 -16.76
C LEU A 239 -4.34 -11.26 -17.28
N THR A 240 -4.22 -11.84 -18.46
CA THR A 240 -5.20 -12.83 -18.97
C THR A 240 -4.88 -14.26 -18.53
N GLY A 241 -3.69 -14.50 -18.01
CA GLY A 241 -3.22 -15.74 -17.48
C GLY A 241 -3.05 -15.73 -15.96
N PRO A 242 -1.80 -15.68 -15.47
CA PRO A 242 -1.50 -15.91 -14.06
C PRO A 242 -2.14 -14.93 -13.07
N LEU A 243 -2.26 -13.67 -13.44
CA LEU A 243 -2.81 -12.62 -12.56
C LEU A 243 -4.20 -12.14 -13.00
N GLN A 244 -4.98 -12.99 -13.64
CA GLN A 244 -6.35 -12.67 -14.08
C GLN A 244 -7.24 -12.18 -12.92
N ALA A 245 -7.05 -12.71 -11.70
CA ALA A 245 -7.80 -12.28 -10.51
C ALA A 245 -7.53 -10.81 -10.13
N CYS A 246 -6.41 -10.22 -10.58
CA CYS A 246 -6.10 -8.81 -10.36
C CYS A 246 -6.85 -7.87 -11.32
N ALA A 247 -7.33 -8.40 -12.45
CA ALA A 247 -8.10 -7.64 -13.42
C ALA A 247 -9.42 -7.19 -12.80
N GLY A 248 -9.67 -5.87 -12.79
CA GLY A 248 -10.86 -5.27 -12.18
C GLY A 248 -10.77 -4.98 -10.68
N ALA A 249 -9.79 -5.55 -9.97
CA ALA A 249 -9.54 -5.24 -8.54
C ALA A 249 -8.57 -4.08 -8.36
N TYR A 250 -7.72 -3.82 -9.35
CA TYR A 250 -6.67 -2.81 -9.33
C TYR A 250 -6.73 -1.91 -10.57
N CYS A 251 -6.31 -0.65 -10.40
CA CYS A 251 -5.96 0.22 -11.51
C CYS A 251 -4.52 -0.10 -11.92
N ILE A 252 -4.33 -0.74 -13.08
CA ILE A 252 -3.04 -1.29 -13.47
C ILE A 252 -2.37 -0.38 -14.48
N GLY A 253 -1.20 0.14 -14.13
CA GLY A 253 -0.32 0.90 -15.01
C GLY A 253 0.87 0.09 -15.47
N VAL A 254 1.27 0.26 -16.73
CA VAL A 254 2.36 -0.47 -17.37
C VAL A 254 3.34 0.53 -17.97
N SER A 255 4.63 0.37 -17.68
CA SER A 255 5.69 1.18 -18.27
C SER A 255 5.94 0.79 -19.73
N SER A 256 6.68 1.61 -20.45
CA SER A 256 7.38 1.19 -21.66
C SER A 256 8.46 0.15 -21.32
N ILE A 257 8.93 -0.59 -22.33
CA ILE A 257 10.14 -1.43 -22.17
C ILE A 257 11.35 -0.53 -22.31
N HIS A 258 12.16 -0.46 -21.26
CA HIS A 258 13.42 0.26 -21.27
C HIS A 258 14.59 -0.67 -21.56
N TYR A 259 15.31 -0.34 -22.62
CA TYR A 259 16.45 -1.11 -23.10
C TYR A 259 17.75 -0.52 -22.56
N ARG A 260 18.65 -1.40 -22.08
CA ARG A 260 19.97 -1.08 -21.53
C ARG A 260 19.96 -0.35 -20.17
N GLU A 261 21.05 -0.52 -19.45
CA GLU A 261 21.23 -0.17 -18.03
C GLU A 261 20.74 1.22 -17.61
N ARG A 262 20.19 1.31 -16.38
CA ARG A 262 19.92 2.53 -15.57
C ARG A 262 18.58 3.24 -15.76
N LYS A 263 17.53 2.52 -16.12
CA LYS A 263 16.23 3.17 -16.30
C LYS A 263 15.12 2.65 -15.35
N ILE A 264 15.52 2.06 -14.23
CA ILE A 264 14.54 1.56 -13.26
C ILE A 264 13.61 2.67 -12.75
N LYS A 265 14.15 3.87 -12.50
CA LYS A 265 13.36 5.03 -12.11
C LYS A 265 12.27 5.34 -13.15
N LEU A 266 12.64 5.44 -14.43
CA LEU A 266 11.66 5.70 -15.50
C LEU A 266 10.61 4.61 -15.59
N CYS A 267 11.00 3.32 -15.49
CA CYS A 267 10.03 2.23 -15.46
C CYS A 267 9.02 2.36 -14.30
N LEU A 268 9.51 2.70 -13.11
CA LEU A 268 8.69 2.88 -11.92
C LEU A 268 7.74 4.08 -12.09
N GLU A 269 8.25 5.23 -12.50
CA GLU A 269 7.47 6.45 -12.75
C GLU A 269 6.38 6.20 -13.78
N GLU A 270 6.72 5.63 -14.93
CA GLU A 270 5.79 5.35 -16.03
C GLU A 270 4.66 4.40 -15.61
N ALA A 271 4.99 3.31 -14.89
CA ALA A 271 4.00 2.37 -14.40
C ALA A 271 3.07 3.03 -13.35
N ILE A 272 3.63 3.80 -12.42
CA ILE A 272 2.85 4.51 -11.41
C ILE A 272 1.93 5.53 -12.08
N TYR A 273 2.45 6.40 -12.95
CA TYR A 273 1.66 7.39 -13.69
C TYR A 273 0.52 6.74 -14.47
N SER A 274 0.82 5.68 -15.22
CA SER A 274 -0.17 4.98 -16.04
C SER A 274 -1.33 4.44 -15.21
N SER A 275 -1.08 4.01 -13.97
CA SER A 275 -2.10 3.49 -13.07
C SER A 275 -3.17 4.51 -12.68
N TYR A 276 -2.83 5.80 -12.67
CA TYR A 276 -3.79 6.87 -12.36
C TYR A 276 -4.75 7.18 -13.52
N PHE A 277 -4.38 6.76 -14.75
CA PHE A 277 -5.24 6.86 -15.93
C PHE A 277 -5.93 5.53 -16.26
N ALA A 278 -5.68 4.49 -15.49
CA ALA A 278 -6.39 3.23 -15.58
C ALA A 278 -7.69 3.30 -14.77
N ALA A 279 -8.77 2.75 -15.32
CA ALA A 279 -10.01 2.54 -14.61
C ALA A 279 -10.47 1.10 -14.86
N PRO A 280 -10.96 0.38 -13.82
CA PRO A 280 -11.31 -1.04 -13.93
C PRO A 280 -12.38 -1.35 -14.99
N ASP A 281 -13.22 -0.37 -15.31
CA ASP A 281 -14.31 -0.44 -16.31
C ASP A 281 -13.85 -0.09 -17.74
N GLN A 282 -12.64 0.43 -17.90
CA GLN A 282 -12.11 0.91 -19.19
C GLN A 282 -11.02 0.02 -19.80
N GLY A 283 -10.85 -1.19 -19.31
CA GLY A 283 -9.86 -2.16 -19.77
C GLY A 283 -8.99 -2.69 -18.64
N LEU A 284 -8.20 -3.73 -18.95
CA LEU A 284 -7.38 -4.44 -17.95
C LEU A 284 -6.25 -3.57 -17.38
N PHE A 285 -5.68 -2.66 -18.18
CA PHE A 285 -4.55 -1.83 -17.82
C PHE A 285 -4.40 -0.61 -18.75
N ARG A 286 -3.53 0.33 -18.34
CA ARG A 286 -3.06 1.44 -19.19
C ARG A 286 -1.55 1.37 -19.37
N THR A 287 -1.07 1.49 -20.61
CA THR A 287 0.37 1.63 -20.89
C THR A 287 0.76 3.09 -20.89
N TYR A 288 2.01 3.41 -20.55
CA TYR A 288 2.53 4.77 -20.60
C TYR A 288 2.43 5.37 -22.00
N GLU A 289 2.68 4.58 -23.04
CA GLU A 289 2.54 4.99 -24.43
C GLU A 289 1.11 5.42 -24.78
N SER A 290 0.10 4.83 -24.13
CA SER A 290 -1.31 5.16 -24.36
C SER A 290 -1.77 6.47 -23.71
N LEU A 291 -0.94 7.09 -22.85
CA LEU A 291 -1.27 8.33 -22.16
C LEU A 291 -1.26 9.56 -23.11
N GLY A 292 -0.67 9.44 -24.30
CA GLY A 292 -0.57 10.53 -25.26
C GLY A 292 0.14 11.74 -24.66
N ILE A 293 -0.44 12.93 -24.78
CA ILE A 293 0.16 14.17 -24.26
C ILE A 293 0.46 14.13 -22.76
N ASN A 294 -0.29 13.35 -21.98
CA ASN A 294 -0.07 13.25 -20.54
C ASN A 294 1.31 12.63 -20.21
N SER A 295 1.84 11.77 -21.07
CA SER A 295 3.19 11.19 -20.86
C SER A 295 4.29 12.27 -20.89
N ILE A 296 4.07 13.36 -21.64
CA ILE A 296 4.99 14.49 -21.69
C ILE A 296 4.76 15.43 -20.50
N LEU A 297 3.50 15.62 -20.08
CA LEU A 297 3.16 16.55 -19.00
C LEU A 297 3.55 16.01 -17.61
N LEU A 298 3.35 14.73 -17.36
CA LEU A 298 3.53 14.12 -16.06
C LEU A 298 4.89 14.37 -15.39
N PRO A 299 6.03 14.22 -16.09
CA PRO A 299 7.34 14.49 -15.48
C PRO A 299 7.56 15.96 -15.10
N TYR A 300 6.84 16.89 -15.74
CA TYR A 300 7.08 18.33 -15.63
C TYR A 300 5.92 19.11 -15.03
N CYS A 301 4.77 18.49 -14.78
CA CYS A 301 3.55 19.19 -14.33
C CYS A 301 3.75 19.98 -13.02
N ARG A 302 4.71 19.59 -12.17
CA ARG A 302 5.06 20.28 -10.92
C ARG A 302 6.10 21.39 -11.06
N GLU A 303 6.69 21.55 -12.23
CA GLU A 303 7.64 22.62 -12.46
C GLU A 303 6.95 24.01 -12.29
N PRO A 304 7.66 24.99 -11.69
CA PRO A 304 7.07 26.28 -11.38
C PRO A 304 6.42 26.97 -12.60
N ALA A 305 7.01 26.83 -13.78
CA ALA A 305 6.46 27.43 -14.99
C ALA A 305 5.13 26.78 -15.41
N MET A 306 5.02 25.46 -15.29
CA MET A 306 3.79 24.73 -15.59
C MET A 306 2.69 25.07 -14.59
N GLN A 307 3.02 25.09 -13.30
CA GLN A 307 2.10 25.48 -12.26
C GLN A 307 1.63 26.94 -12.39
N HIS A 308 2.55 27.83 -12.71
CA HIS A 308 2.19 29.23 -12.97
C HIS A 308 1.20 29.36 -14.13
N PHE A 309 1.46 28.67 -15.24
CA PHE A 309 0.56 28.66 -16.40
C PHE A 309 -0.83 28.14 -16.00
N ALA A 310 -0.90 26.95 -15.38
CA ALA A 310 -2.18 26.37 -15.00
C ALA A 310 -2.96 27.26 -14.02
N ASN A 311 -2.29 27.79 -13.00
CA ASN A 311 -2.92 28.66 -12.00
C ASN A 311 -3.40 29.99 -12.59
N THR A 312 -2.68 30.58 -13.52
CA THR A 312 -3.09 31.82 -14.21
C THR A 312 -4.44 31.62 -14.96
N ILE A 313 -4.67 30.44 -15.51
CA ILE A 313 -5.90 30.11 -16.24
C ILE A 313 -7.01 29.63 -15.27
N LEU A 314 -6.70 28.82 -14.28
CA LEU A 314 -7.72 28.14 -13.47
C LEU A 314 -8.13 28.91 -12.22
N ASN A 315 -7.24 29.72 -11.61
CA ASN A 315 -7.59 30.45 -10.40
C ASN A 315 -8.74 31.45 -10.62
N PRO A 316 -8.78 32.24 -11.70
CA PRO A 316 -9.94 33.12 -11.93
C PRO A 316 -11.28 32.38 -11.96
N LEU A 317 -11.29 31.13 -12.44
CA LEU A 317 -12.50 30.28 -12.43
C LEU A 317 -12.83 29.78 -11.03
N ARG A 318 -11.82 29.36 -10.26
CA ARG A 318 -11.98 28.93 -8.86
C ARG A 318 -12.50 30.03 -7.97
N ASP A 319 -11.92 31.23 -8.10
CA ASP A 319 -12.30 32.41 -7.34
C ASP A 319 -13.74 32.81 -7.66
N TYR A 320 -14.08 32.88 -8.96
CA TYR A 320 -15.44 33.20 -9.39
C TYR A 320 -16.47 32.17 -8.92
N ASP A 321 -16.17 30.87 -9.01
CA ASP A 321 -17.06 29.80 -8.54
C ASP A 321 -17.29 29.88 -7.02
N SER A 322 -16.24 30.21 -6.26
CA SER A 322 -16.32 30.38 -4.81
C SER A 322 -17.21 31.59 -4.40
N GLU A 323 -17.05 32.72 -5.10
CA GLU A 323 -17.79 33.96 -4.81
C GLU A 323 -19.24 33.91 -5.25
N ASN A 324 -19.53 33.25 -6.37
CA ASN A 324 -20.85 33.28 -7.04
C ASN A 324 -21.62 31.95 -6.92
N HIS A 325 -21.07 30.96 -6.21
CA HIS A 325 -21.65 29.60 -6.07
C HIS A 325 -21.99 28.97 -7.43
N THR A 326 -21.09 29.10 -8.39
CA THR A 326 -21.21 28.55 -9.74
C THR A 326 -20.33 27.31 -9.91
N SER A 327 -20.34 26.69 -11.09
CA SER A 327 -19.56 25.50 -11.44
C SER A 327 -18.90 25.67 -12.80
N LEU A 328 -18.19 26.80 -12.98
CA LEU A 328 -17.51 27.09 -14.25
C LEU A 328 -16.32 26.16 -14.49
N LEU A 329 -15.52 25.90 -13.42
CA LEU A 329 -14.38 24.99 -13.51
C LEU A 329 -14.82 23.55 -13.84
N GLU A 330 -15.89 23.08 -13.22
CA GLU A 330 -16.47 21.77 -13.52
C GLU A 330 -16.96 21.72 -14.98
N THR A 331 -17.62 22.78 -15.45
CA THR A 331 -18.08 22.90 -16.84
C THR A 331 -16.92 22.90 -17.82
N ALA A 332 -15.83 23.64 -17.53
CA ALA A 332 -14.61 23.64 -18.33
C ALA A 332 -13.98 22.24 -18.41
N SER A 333 -13.88 21.55 -17.28
CA SER A 333 -13.34 20.17 -17.20
C SER A 333 -14.18 19.19 -18.01
N ALA A 334 -15.52 19.26 -17.89
CA ALA A 334 -16.42 18.42 -18.65
C ALA A 334 -16.35 18.71 -20.16
N PHE A 335 -16.24 19.99 -20.54
CA PHE A 335 -16.12 20.41 -21.93
C PHE A 335 -14.84 19.88 -22.59
N VAL A 336 -13.71 19.95 -21.88
CA VAL A 336 -12.43 19.39 -22.35
C VAL A 336 -12.50 17.87 -22.45
N ARG A 337 -13.07 17.18 -21.46
CA ARG A 337 -13.26 15.72 -21.51
C ARG A 337 -14.16 15.28 -22.68
N ALA A 338 -15.15 16.08 -23.01
CA ALA A 338 -16.06 15.86 -24.13
C ALA A 338 -15.46 16.26 -25.49
N GLY A 339 -14.15 16.55 -25.58
CA GLY A 339 -13.48 16.93 -26.81
C GLY A 339 -14.02 18.23 -27.44
N GLY A 340 -14.53 19.17 -26.61
CA GLY A 340 -15.10 20.42 -27.06
C GLY A 340 -16.58 20.31 -27.53
N SER A 341 -17.23 19.18 -27.32
CA SER A 341 -18.64 18.99 -27.70
C SER A 341 -19.59 19.53 -26.64
N ILE A 342 -20.35 20.58 -26.97
CA ILE A 342 -21.37 21.13 -26.07
C ILE A 342 -22.46 20.11 -25.77
N ALA A 343 -22.87 19.31 -26.75
CA ALA A 343 -23.93 18.31 -26.56
C ALA A 343 -23.49 17.23 -25.56
N ALA A 344 -22.30 16.66 -25.76
CA ALA A 344 -21.75 15.65 -24.84
C ALA A 344 -21.48 16.22 -23.44
N THR A 345 -21.03 17.49 -23.34
CA THR A 345 -20.85 18.18 -22.05
C THR A 345 -22.19 18.33 -21.32
N ALA A 346 -23.23 18.73 -22.03
CA ALA A 346 -24.58 18.94 -21.51
C ALA A 346 -25.16 17.62 -20.98
N GLU A 347 -24.99 16.53 -21.72
CA GLU A 347 -25.39 15.18 -21.33
C GLU A 347 -24.62 14.73 -20.06
N GLY A 348 -23.28 14.86 -20.05
CA GLY A 348 -22.45 14.45 -18.93
C GLY A 348 -22.71 15.23 -17.64
N LEU A 349 -23.11 16.50 -17.73
CA LEU A 349 -23.46 17.33 -16.59
C LEU A 349 -24.96 17.35 -16.27
N GLN A 350 -25.79 16.65 -17.03
CA GLN A 350 -27.24 16.65 -16.92
C GLN A 350 -27.83 18.08 -16.97
N GLN A 351 -27.30 18.91 -17.89
CA GLN A 351 -27.66 20.30 -18.06
C GLN A 351 -28.18 20.55 -19.49
N HIS A 352 -28.95 21.63 -19.66
CA HIS A 352 -29.37 22.02 -21.03
C HIS A 352 -28.19 22.59 -21.83
N PRO A 353 -28.06 22.30 -23.13
CA PRO A 353 -26.98 22.85 -23.99
C PRO A 353 -26.81 24.36 -23.93
N ASN A 354 -27.89 25.11 -23.78
CA ASN A 354 -27.85 26.57 -23.68
C ASN A 354 -27.17 27.02 -22.36
N THR A 355 -27.35 26.27 -21.27
CA THR A 355 -26.67 26.55 -20.00
C THR A 355 -25.15 26.36 -20.17
N ILE A 356 -24.75 25.30 -20.87
CA ILE A 356 -23.33 25.05 -21.17
C ILE A 356 -22.74 26.17 -22.03
N ARG A 357 -23.44 26.60 -23.11
CA ARG A 357 -23.00 27.74 -23.92
C ARG A 357 -22.85 29.01 -23.12
N TYR A 358 -23.80 29.31 -22.24
CA TYR A 358 -23.74 30.47 -21.38
C TYR A 358 -22.51 30.42 -20.43
N ARG A 359 -22.30 29.30 -19.77
CA ARG A 359 -21.15 29.12 -18.89
C ARG A 359 -19.81 29.20 -19.63
N LEU A 360 -19.70 28.60 -20.81
CA LEU A 360 -18.50 28.69 -21.65
C LEU A 360 -18.23 30.13 -22.13
N LYS A 361 -19.28 30.90 -22.44
CA LYS A 361 -19.13 32.33 -22.74
C LYS A 361 -18.63 33.12 -21.51
N GLN A 362 -19.12 32.77 -20.35
CA GLN A 362 -18.69 33.37 -19.07
C GLN A 362 -17.23 33.06 -18.78
N ILE A 363 -16.81 31.80 -18.96
CA ILE A 363 -15.40 31.37 -18.87
C ILE A 363 -14.54 32.18 -19.86
N GLY A 364 -14.98 32.32 -21.11
CA GLY A 364 -14.28 33.12 -22.12
C GLY A 364 -14.11 34.58 -21.74
N THR A 365 -15.13 35.18 -21.09
CA THR A 365 -15.06 36.58 -20.60
C THR A 365 -14.08 36.71 -19.46
N LEU A 366 -14.11 35.79 -18.48
CA LEU A 366 -13.24 35.81 -17.32
C LEU A 366 -11.76 35.62 -17.66
N LEU A 367 -11.49 34.75 -18.62
CA LEU A 367 -10.13 34.42 -19.04
C LEU A 367 -9.59 35.28 -20.18
N ALA A 368 -10.41 36.16 -20.74
CA ALA A 368 -10.13 36.86 -21.99
C ALA A 368 -9.77 35.91 -23.16
N LEU A 369 -10.38 34.72 -23.17
CA LEU A 369 -10.16 33.65 -24.13
C LEU A 369 -11.49 33.29 -24.82
N ASP A 370 -11.45 32.91 -26.10
CA ASP A 370 -12.60 32.31 -26.74
C ASP A 370 -12.50 30.79 -26.70
N ALA A 371 -13.21 30.15 -25.74
CA ALA A 371 -13.20 28.70 -25.56
C ALA A 371 -13.73 27.92 -26.79
N PHE A 372 -14.38 28.58 -27.74
CA PHE A 372 -14.86 27.98 -28.97
C PHE A 372 -13.84 28.04 -30.11
N ARG A 373 -12.75 28.80 -29.95
CA ARG A 373 -11.63 28.83 -30.89
C ARG A 373 -10.55 27.81 -30.49
N PRO A 374 -9.81 27.27 -31.47
CA PRO A 374 -8.76 26.30 -31.21
C PRO A 374 -7.79 26.74 -30.11
N GLU A 375 -7.26 27.95 -30.17
CA GLU A 375 -6.26 28.46 -29.22
C GLU A 375 -6.80 28.55 -27.79
N GLY A 376 -8.06 28.98 -27.65
CA GLY A 376 -8.70 29.06 -26.32
C GLY A 376 -9.00 27.68 -25.73
N TYR A 377 -9.46 26.76 -26.57
CA TYR A 377 -9.68 25.37 -26.16
C TYR A 377 -8.37 24.66 -25.77
N GLU A 378 -7.31 24.81 -26.57
CA GLU A 378 -5.99 24.23 -26.27
C GLU A 378 -5.41 24.77 -24.96
N THR A 379 -5.49 26.09 -24.76
CA THR A 379 -5.04 26.74 -23.53
C THR A 379 -5.76 26.19 -22.29
N LEU A 380 -7.09 26.12 -22.35
CA LEU A 380 -7.92 25.58 -21.29
C LEU A 380 -7.65 24.09 -21.04
N SER A 381 -7.55 23.31 -22.13
CA SER A 381 -7.25 21.88 -22.08
C SER A 381 -5.89 21.61 -21.46
N LEU A 382 -4.86 22.37 -21.84
CA LEU A 382 -3.52 22.22 -21.29
C LEU A 382 -3.47 22.56 -19.80
N ALA A 383 -4.09 23.67 -19.38
CA ALA A 383 -4.14 24.08 -17.98
C ALA A 383 -4.83 23.03 -17.11
N LEU A 384 -5.96 22.47 -17.53
CA LEU A 384 -6.69 21.43 -16.82
C LEU A 384 -5.90 20.11 -16.74
N ARG A 385 -5.16 19.75 -17.79
CA ARG A 385 -4.31 18.54 -17.79
C ARG A 385 -3.12 18.69 -16.84
N ILE A 386 -2.47 19.86 -16.82
CA ILE A 386 -1.38 20.15 -15.88
C ILE A 386 -1.90 20.06 -14.44
N ASP A 387 -3.04 20.66 -14.17
CA ASP A 387 -3.68 20.60 -12.85
C ASP A 387 -3.99 19.14 -12.45
N GLN A 388 -4.62 18.37 -13.30
CA GLN A 388 -4.90 16.96 -13.08
C GLN A 388 -3.63 16.15 -12.80
N CYS A 389 -2.59 16.32 -13.61
CA CYS A 389 -1.32 15.62 -13.45
C CYS A 389 -0.60 16.01 -12.15
N SER A 390 -0.72 17.23 -11.68
CA SER A 390 -0.05 17.73 -10.48
C SER A 390 -0.54 17.09 -9.18
N HIS A 391 -1.76 16.55 -9.17
CA HIS A 391 -2.35 15.84 -8.04
C HIS A 391 -1.94 14.35 -7.96
N ILE A 392 -1.20 13.84 -8.95
CA ILE A 392 -0.70 12.46 -8.96
C ILE A 392 0.56 12.38 -8.09
N GLU A 393 0.52 11.62 -7.01
CA GLU A 393 1.65 11.39 -6.10
C GLU A 393 2.47 10.16 -6.53
N LEU A 394 3.78 10.35 -6.74
CA LEU A 394 4.76 9.27 -6.93
C LEU A 394 5.14 8.60 -5.61
#